data_113a1a11ea9cbd966949c5cefafb2022
#
_entry.id   113a1a11ea9cbd966949c5cefafb2022
#
_cell.length_a   1.000
_cell.length_b   1.000
_cell.length_c   1.000
_cell.angle_alpha   90.00
_cell.angle_beta   90.00
_cell.angle_gamma   90.00
#
_symmetry.space_group_name_H-M   'P 1'
#
loop_
_entity.id
_entity.type
_entity.pdbx_description
1 polymer ?
#
loop_
_entity_poly.entity_id
_entity_poly.type
_entity_poly.pdbx_seq_one_letter_code
_entity_poly.pdbx_strand_id
1 'polypeptide(L)'
;MGMKRVINKIIQWALASFFVLYFCGIGWAQDTGCVLAVDGLIEPSELVKVSSQTPGILSEVLVERGDFVKKGEILARLYSGVEQAAVDLARAKAEFGRRKMERNEELFKKSLISIHEKDEMATEVILAELQEKEAIERLNLRTIKSTVDGVVVERMAAPGAYVGEDPFLVLAKIDPLHVEVVAPVAQIQDIEKGMTAVVRPEPPVSGEYPVKVVIKDRIVDAASGTFGIRLLLPNSDHKLPAGLKCRVCFPKR
;
A
#
# COMPACT_ATOMS: atom_id res chain seq x y z
N MET A 1 -7.27 -0.76 -83.89
CA MET A 1 -8.54 -0.59 -83.18
C MET A 1 -8.59 -1.42 -81.89
N GLY A 2 -7.47 -1.95 -81.42
CA GLY A 2 -7.40 -2.86 -80.25
C GLY A 2 -6.85 -2.25 -78.93
N MET A 3 -6.09 -1.17 -79.03
CA MET A 3 -5.30 -0.64 -77.86
C MET A 3 -6.11 0.23 -76.90
N LYS A 4 -7.18 0.88 -77.35
CA LYS A 4 -8.05 1.71 -76.49
C LYS A 4 -9.00 0.87 -75.56
N ARG A 5 -9.31 -0.40 -75.92
CA ARG A 5 -10.14 -1.25 -75.08
C ARG A 5 -9.39 -1.89 -73.91
N VAL A 6 -8.08 -2.06 -74.02
CA VAL A 6 -7.25 -2.64 -72.97
C VAL A 6 -6.97 -1.59 -71.86
N ILE A 7 -6.73 -0.34 -72.25
CA ILE A 7 -6.46 0.77 -71.33
C ILE A 7 -7.71 1.08 -70.47
N ASN A 8 -8.91 1.07 -71.03
CA ASN A 8 -10.13 1.30 -70.26
C ASN A 8 -10.46 0.18 -69.24
N LYS A 9 -10.10 -1.07 -69.51
CA LYS A 9 -10.28 -2.17 -68.55
C LYS A 9 -9.29 -2.07 -67.38
N ILE A 10 -8.06 -1.65 -67.61
CA ILE A 10 -7.04 -1.47 -66.58
C ILE A 10 -7.42 -0.30 -65.64
N ILE A 11 -7.97 0.79 -66.16
CA ILE A 11 -8.44 1.95 -65.40
C ILE A 11 -9.66 1.61 -64.56
N GLN A 12 -10.59 0.80 -65.07
CA GLN A 12 -11.75 0.32 -64.29
C GLN A 12 -11.38 -0.63 -63.13
N TRP A 13 -10.37 -1.46 -63.32
CA TRP A 13 -9.87 -2.37 -62.26
C TRP A 13 -9.03 -1.61 -61.23
N ALA A 14 -8.29 -0.56 -61.60
CA ALA A 14 -7.56 0.27 -60.68
C ALA A 14 -8.49 1.13 -59.77
N LEU A 15 -9.59 1.65 -60.34
CA LEU A 15 -10.60 2.38 -59.59
C LEU A 15 -11.44 1.50 -58.64
N ALA A 16 -11.70 0.23 -58.99
CA ALA A 16 -12.39 -0.69 -58.12
C ALA A 16 -11.52 -1.17 -56.92
N SER A 17 -10.20 -1.31 -57.12
CA SER A 17 -9.26 -1.65 -56.05
C SER A 17 -9.03 -0.52 -55.05
N PHE A 18 -9.15 0.74 -55.49
CA PHE A 18 -8.96 1.90 -54.62
C PHE A 18 -10.17 2.18 -53.72
N PHE A 19 -11.38 1.72 -54.11
CA PHE A 19 -12.60 1.89 -53.33
C PHE A 19 -12.77 0.83 -52.21
N VAL A 20 -12.10 -0.33 -52.35
CA VAL A 20 -12.14 -1.40 -51.35
C VAL A 20 -11.17 -1.12 -50.16
N LEU A 21 -10.11 -0.35 -50.41
CA LEU A 21 -9.12 -0.03 -49.34
C LEU A 21 -9.50 1.18 -48.46
N TYR A 22 -10.53 1.94 -48.83
CA TYR A 22 -10.97 3.11 -48.04
C TYR A 22 -12.08 2.81 -47.03
N PHE A 23 -12.58 1.53 -46.99
CA PHE A 23 -13.70 1.16 -46.10
C PHE A 23 -13.26 0.35 -44.88
N CYS A 24 -11.94 0.19 -44.65
CA CYS A 24 -11.40 -0.59 -43.54
C CYS A 24 -10.74 0.29 -42.44
N GLY A 25 -11.36 1.41 -42.09
CA GLY A 25 -10.81 2.37 -41.15
C GLY A 25 -11.81 3.08 -40.25
N ILE A 26 -13.09 2.70 -40.29
CA ILE A 26 -14.02 3.16 -39.25
C ILE A 26 -13.93 2.13 -38.13
N GLY A 27 -12.90 2.28 -37.29
CA GLY A 27 -12.90 1.69 -35.96
C GLY A 27 -14.16 2.19 -35.26
N TRP A 28 -15.13 1.31 -35.09
CA TRP A 28 -16.22 1.51 -34.17
C TRP A 28 -15.57 1.69 -32.80
N ALA A 29 -15.40 2.94 -32.37
CA ALA A 29 -15.33 3.23 -30.94
C ALA A 29 -16.60 2.59 -30.39
N GLN A 30 -16.44 1.46 -29.71
CA GLN A 30 -17.52 0.92 -28.88
C GLN A 30 -17.78 2.02 -27.86
N ASP A 31 -18.81 2.79 -28.14
CA ASP A 31 -19.48 3.59 -27.14
C ASP A 31 -19.94 2.57 -26.08
N THR A 32 -19.09 2.32 -25.11
CA THR A 32 -19.42 1.51 -23.94
C THR A 32 -20.54 2.30 -23.27
N GLY A 33 -21.79 1.91 -23.61
CA GLY A 33 -23.01 2.62 -23.26
C GLY A 33 -23.03 2.98 -21.77
N CYS A 34 -22.51 4.16 -21.48
CA CYS A 34 -22.52 4.76 -20.16
C CYS A 34 -23.97 5.12 -19.86
N VAL A 35 -24.61 4.38 -18.99
CA VAL A 35 -25.99 4.65 -18.59
C VAL A 35 -26.02 5.63 -17.43
N LEU A 36 -25.00 5.59 -16.60
CA LEU A 36 -24.88 6.44 -15.44
C LEU A 36 -23.45 6.95 -15.34
N ALA A 37 -23.29 8.26 -15.53
CA ALA A 37 -22.04 8.96 -15.29
C ALA A 37 -22.15 9.76 -13.99
N VAL A 38 -21.24 9.49 -13.06
CA VAL A 38 -21.19 10.18 -11.75
C VAL A 38 -19.77 10.68 -11.52
N ASP A 39 -19.64 11.86 -10.95
CA ASP A 39 -18.33 12.40 -10.60
C ASP A 39 -17.79 11.73 -9.35
N GLY A 40 -16.49 11.53 -9.31
CA GLY A 40 -15.78 10.88 -8.22
C GLY A 40 -14.40 11.50 -7.95
N LEU A 41 -13.81 11.08 -6.85
CA LEU A 41 -12.48 11.49 -6.41
C LEU A 41 -11.60 10.24 -6.26
N ILE A 42 -10.42 10.27 -6.86
CA ILE A 42 -9.41 9.21 -6.72
C ILE A 42 -8.60 9.50 -5.46
N GLU A 43 -8.64 8.60 -4.48
CA GLU A 43 -7.97 8.76 -3.20
C GLU A 43 -6.99 7.61 -2.92
N PRO A 44 -5.97 7.81 -2.05
CA PRO A 44 -5.18 6.71 -1.55
C PRO A 44 -6.06 5.70 -0.83
N SER A 45 -5.76 4.41 -0.93
CA SER A 45 -6.53 3.41 -0.16
C SER A 45 -6.35 3.54 1.34
N GLU A 46 -5.18 4.00 1.78
CA GLU A 46 -4.87 4.24 3.19
C GLU A 46 -3.95 5.46 3.32
N LEU A 47 -4.21 6.30 4.32
CA LEU A 47 -3.31 7.36 4.79
C LEU A 47 -2.82 6.97 6.18
N VAL A 48 -1.53 6.67 6.30
CA VAL A 48 -0.92 6.24 7.55
C VAL A 48 -0.09 7.39 8.13
N LYS A 49 -0.53 7.88 9.26
CA LYS A 49 0.22 8.85 10.07
C LYS A 49 1.21 8.08 10.94
N VAL A 50 2.50 8.21 10.66
CA VAL A 50 3.57 7.51 11.35
C VAL A 50 4.02 8.35 12.53
N SER A 51 3.93 7.78 13.72
CA SER A 51 4.46 8.32 14.97
C SER A 51 5.47 7.35 15.58
N SER A 52 6.15 7.74 16.64
CA SER A 52 7.03 6.86 17.38
C SER A 52 6.28 6.17 18.52
N GLN A 53 6.44 4.85 18.67
CA GLN A 53 5.87 4.10 19.78
C GLN A 53 6.55 4.44 21.13
N THR A 54 7.79 4.94 21.07
CA THR A 54 8.54 5.38 22.25
C THR A 54 9.08 6.78 21.99
N PRO A 55 8.97 7.71 22.95
CA PRO A 55 9.49 9.04 22.76
C PRO A 55 11.03 9.02 22.67
N GLY A 56 11.58 9.94 21.86
CA GLY A 56 13.01 10.04 21.69
C GLY A 56 13.44 11.07 20.64
N ILE A 57 14.74 11.24 20.49
CA ILE A 57 15.31 12.13 19.48
C ILE A 57 15.65 11.31 18.23
N LEU A 58 15.25 11.82 17.06
CA LEU A 58 15.60 11.22 15.77
C LEU A 58 17.13 11.31 15.56
N SER A 59 17.78 10.17 15.36
CA SER A 59 19.18 10.13 14.94
C SER A 59 19.31 10.32 13.43
N GLU A 60 18.38 9.71 12.66
CA GLU A 60 18.33 9.81 11.21
C GLU A 60 16.90 9.59 10.70
N VAL A 61 16.62 10.20 9.55
CA VAL A 61 15.41 9.96 8.75
C VAL A 61 15.89 9.57 7.37
N LEU A 62 15.52 8.36 6.91
CA LEU A 62 16.07 7.71 5.72
C LEU A 62 15.22 7.95 4.47
N VAL A 63 14.09 8.62 4.61
CA VAL A 63 13.13 8.85 3.53
C VAL A 63 12.77 10.33 3.41
N GLU A 64 12.46 10.74 2.18
CA GLU A 64 12.02 12.09 1.84
C GLU A 64 10.62 12.08 1.21
N ARG A 65 10.00 13.25 1.16
CA ARG A 65 8.72 13.41 0.46
C ARG A 65 8.83 13.00 -1.01
N GLY A 66 7.93 12.12 -1.44
CA GLY A 66 7.89 11.56 -2.78
C GLY A 66 8.55 10.17 -2.90
N ASP A 67 9.30 9.73 -1.91
CA ASP A 67 9.93 8.41 -1.92
C ASP A 67 8.89 7.29 -1.80
N PHE A 68 9.13 6.21 -2.56
CA PHE A 68 8.40 4.96 -2.39
C PHE A 68 9.03 4.13 -1.28
N VAL A 69 8.19 3.61 -0.40
CA VAL A 69 8.61 2.75 0.71
C VAL A 69 7.85 1.44 0.69
N LYS A 70 8.52 0.37 1.08
CA LYS A 70 7.93 -0.95 1.24
C LYS A 70 7.57 -1.22 2.70
N LYS A 71 6.56 -2.05 2.92
CA LYS A 71 6.23 -2.55 4.25
C LYS A 71 7.46 -3.21 4.90
N GLY A 72 7.79 -2.78 6.12
CA GLY A 72 8.96 -3.23 6.86
C GLY A 72 10.25 -2.43 6.59
N GLU A 73 10.24 -1.53 5.59
CA GLU A 73 11.36 -0.64 5.30
C GLU A 73 11.57 0.37 6.44
N ILE A 74 12.84 0.65 6.74
CA ILE A 74 13.21 1.57 7.83
C ILE A 74 13.00 3.00 7.35
N LEU A 75 12.15 3.73 8.05
CA LEU A 75 11.84 5.13 7.77
C LEU A 75 12.75 6.08 8.56
N ALA A 76 12.96 5.75 9.82
CA ALA A 76 13.75 6.57 10.73
C ALA A 76 14.32 5.74 11.88
N ARG A 77 15.36 6.26 12.54
CA ARG A 77 15.91 5.70 13.77
C ARG A 77 15.97 6.76 14.84
N LEU A 78 15.73 6.34 16.07
CA LEU A 78 15.97 7.14 17.27
C LEU A 78 17.37 6.87 17.83
N TYR A 79 17.90 7.79 18.63
CA TYR A 79 19.08 7.49 19.44
C TYR A 79 18.78 6.31 20.36
N SER A 80 19.63 5.29 20.33
CA SER A 80 19.41 3.99 20.96
C SER A 80 20.59 3.49 21.80
N GLY A 81 21.53 4.38 22.16
CA GLY A 81 22.74 3.97 22.88
C GLY A 81 22.48 3.29 24.22
N VAL A 82 21.46 3.74 24.94
CA VAL A 82 21.08 3.15 26.24
C VAL A 82 20.45 1.76 26.05
N GLU A 83 19.58 1.61 25.08
CA GLU A 83 18.93 0.33 24.75
C GLU A 83 19.94 -0.69 24.21
N GLN A 84 20.90 -0.24 23.41
CA GLN A 84 21.99 -1.11 22.94
C GLN A 84 22.83 -1.63 24.12
N ALA A 85 23.22 -0.75 25.02
CA ALA A 85 23.96 -1.15 26.23
C ALA A 85 23.14 -2.12 27.13
N ALA A 86 21.82 -1.92 27.21
CA ALA A 86 20.93 -2.82 27.95
C ALA A 86 20.88 -4.21 27.30
N VAL A 87 20.82 -4.29 25.97
CA VAL A 87 20.89 -5.58 25.24
C VAL A 87 22.22 -6.29 25.51
N ASP A 88 23.34 -5.56 25.41
CA ASP A 88 24.67 -6.14 25.63
C ASP A 88 24.83 -6.67 27.05
N LEU A 89 24.31 -5.95 28.05
CA LEU A 89 24.28 -6.40 29.44
C LEU A 89 23.43 -7.66 29.63
N ALA A 90 22.20 -7.66 29.10
CA ALA A 90 21.29 -8.80 29.23
C ALA A 90 21.85 -10.04 28.52
N ARG A 91 22.45 -9.87 27.33
CA ARG A 91 23.12 -10.92 26.59
C ARG A 91 24.27 -11.54 27.40
N ALA A 92 25.12 -10.70 27.98
CA ALA A 92 26.22 -11.17 28.82
C ALA A 92 25.76 -11.99 30.03
N LYS A 93 24.63 -11.60 30.65
CA LYS A 93 24.00 -12.37 31.74
C LYS A 93 23.49 -13.74 31.26
N ALA A 94 22.77 -13.78 30.14
CA ALA A 94 22.26 -15.03 29.57
C ALA A 94 23.38 -15.98 29.19
N GLU A 95 24.44 -15.49 28.55
CA GLU A 95 25.63 -16.28 28.22
C GLU A 95 26.37 -16.80 29.45
N PHE A 96 26.48 -15.98 30.49
CA PHE A 96 27.08 -16.41 31.75
C PHE A 96 26.28 -17.55 32.39
N GLY A 97 24.94 -17.39 32.43
CA GLY A 97 24.03 -18.42 32.96
C GLY A 97 24.18 -19.75 32.19
N ARG A 98 24.15 -19.70 30.86
CA ARG A 98 24.36 -20.91 30.01
C ARG A 98 25.68 -21.60 30.29
N ARG A 99 26.78 -20.84 30.33
CA ARG A 99 28.11 -21.40 30.64
C ARG A 99 28.19 -21.96 32.06
N LYS A 100 27.52 -21.34 33.05
CA LYS A 100 27.41 -21.86 34.44
C LYS A 100 26.66 -23.19 34.44
N MET A 101 25.54 -23.28 33.77
CA MET A 101 24.72 -24.49 33.66
C MET A 101 25.51 -25.63 32.98
N GLU A 102 26.15 -25.35 31.84
CA GLU A 102 26.94 -26.33 31.11
C GLU A 102 28.09 -26.91 31.95
N ARG A 103 28.84 -26.07 32.66
CA ARG A 103 29.91 -26.53 33.57
C ARG A 103 29.36 -27.40 34.71
N ASN A 104 28.19 -27.09 35.23
CA ASN A 104 27.59 -27.79 36.35
C ASN A 104 26.87 -29.07 35.93
N GLU A 105 26.59 -29.26 34.64
CA GLU A 105 25.97 -30.52 34.17
C GLU A 105 26.85 -31.75 34.44
N GLU A 106 28.16 -31.65 34.36
CA GLU A 106 29.12 -32.70 34.75
C GLU A 106 29.05 -32.99 36.23
N LEU A 107 28.85 -31.96 37.09
CA LEU A 107 28.74 -32.14 38.52
C LEU A 107 27.43 -32.85 38.87
N PHE A 108 26.36 -32.52 38.15
CA PHE A 108 25.06 -33.22 38.33
C PHE A 108 25.16 -34.71 37.94
N LYS A 109 25.82 -35.03 36.81
CA LYS A 109 26.04 -36.42 36.37
C LYS A 109 26.83 -37.22 37.42
N LYS A 110 27.69 -36.56 38.19
CA LYS A 110 28.48 -37.16 39.28
C LYS A 110 27.73 -37.12 40.62
N SER A 111 26.46 -36.73 40.66
CA SER A 111 25.61 -36.57 41.85
C SER A 111 26.22 -35.62 42.91
N LEU A 112 27.00 -34.63 42.49
CA LEU A 112 27.60 -33.62 43.34
C LEU A 112 26.75 -32.40 43.58
N ILE A 113 25.70 -32.24 42.80
CA ILE A 113 24.63 -31.19 42.96
C ILE A 113 23.26 -31.86 42.93
N SER A 114 22.32 -31.27 43.65
CA SER A 114 20.93 -31.75 43.74
C SER A 114 20.12 -31.43 42.48
N ILE A 115 19.03 -32.16 42.30
CA ILE A 115 18.06 -31.84 41.22
C ILE A 115 17.48 -30.44 41.40
N HIS A 116 17.24 -30.00 42.61
CA HIS A 116 16.74 -28.67 42.94
C HIS A 116 17.70 -27.57 42.46
N GLU A 117 19.02 -27.69 42.74
CA GLU A 117 20.04 -26.77 42.29
C GLU A 117 20.15 -26.72 40.76
N LYS A 118 19.98 -27.87 40.08
CA LYS A 118 19.92 -27.92 38.62
C LYS A 118 18.70 -27.18 38.08
N ASP A 119 17.51 -27.39 38.65
CA ASP A 119 16.27 -26.74 38.24
C ASP A 119 16.31 -25.22 38.50
N GLU A 120 16.95 -24.79 39.59
CA GLU A 120 17.18 -23.39 39.93
C GLU A 120 18.07 -22.74 38.86
N MET A 121 19.20 -23.35 38.54
CA MET A 121 20.10 -22.85 37.46
C MET A 121 19.41 -22.81 36.11
N ALA A 122 18.60 -23.82 35.76
CA ALA A 122 17.85 -23.83 34.52
C ALA A 122 16.83 -22.67 34.49
N THR A 123 16.17 -22.40 35.59
CA THR A 123 15.23 -21.28 35.73
C THR A 123 15.95 -19.94 35.63
N GLU A 124 17.13 -19.77 36.27
CA GLU A 124 17.98 -18.56 36.14
C GLU A 124 18.34 -18.28 34.66
N VAL A 125 18.71 -19.31 33.88
CA VAL A 125 19.02 -19.18 32.45
C VAL A 125 17.81 -18.71 31.67
N ILE A 126 16.65 -19.36 31.88
CA ILE A 126 15.40 -18.97 31.19
C ILE A 126 15.05 -17.50 31.50
N LEU A 127 15.14 -17.08 32.76
CA LEU A 127 14.88 -15.69 33.14
C LEU A 127 15.84 -14.70 32.49
N ALA A 128 17.14 -15.04 32.42
CA ALA A 128 18.13 -14.19 31.76
C ALA A 128 17.89 -14.09 30.23
N GLU A 129 17.49 -15.17 29.58
CA GLU A 129 17.13 -15.19 28.16
C GLU A 129 15.87 -14.35 27.88
N LEU A 130 14.87 -14.39 28.74
CA LEU A 130 13.68 -13.55 28.65
C LEU A 130 14.04 -12.06 28.84
N GLN A 131 14.97 -11.72 29.74
CA GLN A 131 15.48 -10.36 29.91
C GLN A 131 16.24 -9.88 28.67
N GLU A 132 17.05 -10.75 28.04
CA GLU A 132 17.71 -10.42 26.77
C GLU A 132 16.69 -10.11 25.67
N LYS A 133 15.67 -10.98 25.53
CA LYS A 133 14.60 -10.78 24.57
C LYS A 133 13.84 -9.46 24.80
N GLU A 134 13.51 -9.16 26.06
CA GLU A 134 12.85 -7.88 26.40
C GLU A 134 13.71 -6.67 25.99
N ALA A 135 15.01 -6.70 26.27
CA ALA A 135 15.92 -5.64 25.92
C ALA A 135 16.03 -5.46 24.39
N ILE A 136 16.07 -6.57 23.62
CA ILE A 136 16.06 -6.55 22.16
C ILE A 136 14.77 -5.92 21.62
N GLU A 137 13.60 -6.26 22.17
CA GLU A 137 12.34 -5.67 21.72
C GLU A 137 12.29 -4.16 22.02
N ARG A 138 12.81 -3.72 23.17
CA ARG A 138 12.94 -2.28 23.47
C ARG A 138 13.87 -1.56 22.48
N LEU A 139 14.97 -2.19 22.09
CA LEU A 139 15.88 -1.66 21.06
C LEU A 139 15.18 -1.59 19.70
N ASN A 140 14.39 -2.61 19.34
CA ASN A 140 13.64 -2.64 18.09
C ASN A 140 12.65 -1.46 17.98
N LEU A 141 12.05 -1.01 19.08
CA LEU A 141 11.17 0.15 19.11
C LEU A 141 11.88 1.46 18.75
N ARG A 142 13.22 1.50 18.80
CA ARG A 142 14.02 2.67 18.38
C ARG A 142 14.15 2.76 16.86
N THR A 143 13.70 1.73 16.12
CA THR A 143 13.71 1.71 14.66
C THR A 143 12.27 1.77 14.14
N ILE A 144 11.93 2.86 13.48
CA ILE A 144 10.60 3.09 12.94
C ILE A 144 10.54 2.57 11.51
N LYS A 145 9.60 1.64 11.27
CA LYS A 145 9.44 0.96 9.97
C LYS A 145 8.08 1.26 9.37
N SER A 146 8.01 1.22 8.03
CA SER A 146 6.74 1.33 7.33
C SER A 146 5.83 0.13 7.64
N THR A 147 4.55 0.41 7.88
CA THR A 147 3.51 -0.60 8.05
C THR A 147 2.82 -0.98 6.75
N VAL A 148 3.01 -0.17 5.70
CA VAL A 148 2.37 -0.31 4.37
C VAL A 148 3.38 -0.11 3.25
N ASP A 149 3.04 -0.61 2.06
CA ASP A 149 3.70 -0.18 0.83
C ASP A 149 3.05 1.13 0.38
N GLY A 150 3.84 2.16 0.05
CA GLY A 150 3.27 3.45 -0.31
C GLY A 150 4.29 4.53 -0.61
N VAL A 151 3.82 5.77 -0.66
CA VAL A 151 4.61 6.96 -0.94
C VAL A 151 4.62 7.87 0.28
N VAL A 152 5.76 8.49 0.56
CA VAL A 152 5.88 9.53 1.58
C VAL A 152 5.20 10.81 1.08
N VAL A 153 4.10 11.18 1.72
CA VAL A 153 3.33 12.39 1.37
C VAL A 153 3.92 13.62 2.06
N GLU A 154 4.29 13.46 3.33
CA GLU A 154 4.77 14.56 4.15
C GLU A 154 5.80 14.08 5.17
N ARG A 155 6.83 14.90 5.39
CA ARG A 155 7.81 14.73 6.46
C ARG A 155 7.83 16.00 7.31
N MET A 156 7.44 15.88 8.57
CA MET A 156 7.27 16.99 9.51
C MET A 156 8.45 17.13 10.48
N ALA A 157 9.34 16.12 10.58
CA ALA A 157 10.48 16.16 11.47
C ALA A 157 11.80 15.85 10.75
N ALA A 158 12.89 16.44 11.25
CA ALA A 158 14.25 16.27 10.77
C ALA A 158 15.11 15.54 11.84
N PRO A 159 16.29 14.98 11.46
CA PRO A 159 17.25 14.49 12.44
C PRO A 159 17.54 15.54 13.53
N GLY A 160 17.59 15.10 14.77
CA GLY A 160 17.70 15.97 15.95
C GLY A 160 16.38 16.41 16.57
N ALA A 161 15.25 16.23 15.87
CA ALA A 161 13.94 16.52 16.43
C ALA A 161 13.53 15.48 17.47
N TYR A 162 12.80 15.92 18.49
CA TYR A 162 12.13 15.05 19.44
C TYR A 162 10.79 14.60 18.86
N VAL A 163 10.52 13.30 18.88
CA VAL A 163 9.28 12.69 18.40
C VAL A 163 8.68 11.76 19.46
N GLY A 164 7.38 11.57 19.40
CA GLY A 164 6.61 10.74 20.31
C GLY A 164 5.29 10.33 19.69
N GLU A 165 4.18 10.60 20.36
CA GLU A 165 2.83 10.22 19.91
C GLU A 165 2.37 11.01 18.69
N ASP A 166 2.87 12.25 18.53
CA ASP A 166 2.53 13.08 17.37
C ASP A 166 3.16 12.52 16.10
N PRO A 167 2.40 12.48 15.00
CA PRO A 167 2.92 12.02 13.71
C PRO A 167 4.05 12.91 13.21
N PHE A 168 5.14 12.32 12.75
CA PHE A 168 6.25 13.04 12.14
C PHE A 168 6.40 12.76 10.64
N LEU A 169 5.64 11.81 10.11
CA LEU A 169 5.66 11.40 8.71
C LEU A 169 4.28 10.89 8.30
N VAL A 170 3.87 11.15 7.04
CA VAL A 170 2.62 10.64 6.46
C VAL A 170 2.93 9.81 5.25
N LEU A 171 2.40 8.59 5.22
CA LEU A 171 2.46 7.67 4.10
C LEU A 171 1.09 7.53 3.45
N ALA A 172 1.06 7.45 2.12
CA ALA A 172 -0.13 7.13 1.35
C ALA A 172 0.06 5.82 0.60
N LYS A 173 -0.85 4.89 0.79
CA LYS A 173 -0.90 3.67 -0.02
C LYS A 173 -1.67 3.97 -1.30
N ILE A 174 -0.96 3.93 -2.42
CA ILE A 174 -1.49 4.31 -3.74
C ILE A 174 -1.72 3.12 -4.68
N ASP A 175 -1.52 1.90 -4.23
CA ASP A 175 -1.91 0.67 -4.92
C ASP A 175 -2.53 -0.32 -3.92
N PRO A 176 -3.81 -0.66 -4.11
CA PRO A 176 -4.76 -0.02 -5.02
C PRO A 176 -5.12 1.40 -4.59
N LEU A 177 -5.69 2.19 -5.50
CA LEU A 177 -6.38 3.44 -5.19
C LEU A 177 -7.87 3.16 -4.89
N HIS A 178 -8.51 4.05 -4.17
CA HIS A 178 -9.95 4.11 -4.03
C HIS A 178 -10.54 5.20 -4.91
N VAL A 179 -11.74 4.97 -5.43
CA VAL A 179 -12.53 6.00 -6.09
C VAL A 179 -13.80 6.20 -5.27
N GLU A 180 -13.90 7.35 -4.65
CA GLU A 180 -15.08 7.76 -3.89
C GLU A 180 -16.07 8.47 -4.80
N VAL A 181 -17.29 8.00 -4.80
CA VAL A 181 -18.38 8.49 -5.64
C VAL A 181 -19.58 8.77 -4.76
N VAL A 182 -20.23 9.89 -5.00
CA VAL A 182 -21.49 10.25 -4.36
C VAL A 182 -22.60 10.23 -5.42
N ALA A 183 -23.55 9.31 -5.29
CA ALA A 183 -24.61 9.09 -6.26
C ALA A 183 -25.99 9.45 -5.68
N PRO A 184 -26.94 9.99 -6.50
CA PRO A 184 -28.31 10.24 -6.08
C PRO A 184 -29.03 8.95 -5.66
N VAL A 185 -29.87 9.03 -4.62
CA VAL A 185 -30.61 7.88 -4.08
C VAL A 185 -31.51 7.20 -5.12
N ALA A 186 -31.96 7.93 -6.14
CA ALA A 186 -32.75 7.36 -7.24
C ALA A 186 -32.04 6.20 -7.96
N GLN A 187 -30.71 6.17 -7.92
CA GLN A 187 -29.85 5.17 -8.57
C GLN A 187 -29.40 4.05 -7.64
N ILE A 188 -29.91 4.03 -6.41
CA ILE A 188 -29.45 3.07 -5.39
C ILE A 188 -29.73 1.61 -5.79
N GLN A 189 -30.76 1.37 -6.60
CA GLN A 189 -31.10 0.01 -7.08
C GLN A 189 -30.27 -0.42 -8.29
N ASP A 190 -29.69 0.53 -9.02
CA ASP A 190 -28.95 0.26 -10.25
C ASP A 190 -27.49 -0.13 -9.97
N ILE A 191 -26.97 0.18 -8.78
CA ILE A 191 -25.58 -0.06 -8.40
C ILE A 191 -25.51 -1.13 -7.32
N GLU A 192 -24.70 -2.17 -7.56
CA GLU A 192 -24.49 -3.26 -6.60
C GLU A 192 -23.02 -3.49 -6.32
N LYS A 193 -22.74 -4.02 -5.11
CA LYS A 193 -21.38 -4.46 -4.76
C LYS A 193 -20.92 -5.55 -5.72
N GLY A 194 -19.69 -5.40 -6.23
CA GLY A 194 -19.10 -6.32 -7.20
C GLY A 194 -19.30 -5.91 -8.65
N MET A 195 -20.14 -4.90 -8.93
CA MET A 195 -20.34 -4.35 -10.25
C MET A 195 -19.04 -3.73 -10.79
N THR A 196 -18.79 -3.90 -12.08
CA THR A 196 -17.68 -3.27 -12.78
C THR A 196 -18.13 -1.92 -13.36
N ALA A 197 -17.26 -0.92 -13.25
CA ALA A 197 -17.44 0.40 -13.86
C ALA A 197 -16.14 0.84 -14.54
N VAL A 198 -16.18 1.94 -15.26
CA VAL A 198 -15.01 2.54 -15.91
C VAL A 198 -14.78 3.92 -15.34
N VAL A 199 -13.55 4.17 -14.88
CA VAL A 199 -13.11 5.48 -14.39
C VAL A 199 -12.34 6.20 -15.51
N ARG A 200 -12.69 7.47 -15.72
CA ARG A 200 -11.98 8.40 -16.60
C ARG A 200 -11.49 9.56 -15.76
N PRO A 201 -10.19 9.63 -15.44
CA PRO A 201 -9.62 10.78 -14.72
C PRO A 201 -9.76 12.06 -15.53
N GLU A 202 -9.83 13.22 -14.84
CA GLU A 202 -9.77 14.50 -15.51
C GLU A 202 -8.37 14.82 -16.04
N PRO A 203 -8.25 15.64 -17.11
CA PRO A 203 -6.94 16.08 -17.58
C PRO A 203 -6.07 16.67 -16.47
N PRO A 204 -4.72 16.48 -16.51
CA PRO A 204 -3.92 16.03 -17.66
C PRO A 204 -3.79 14.51 -17.81
N VAL A 205 -4.31 13.72 -16.88
CA VAL A 205 -4.28 12.25 -16.99
C VAL A 205 -5.42 11.79 -17.88
N SER A 206 -5.12 10.93 -18.84
CA SER A 206 -6.11 10.37 -19.77
C SER A 206 -6.11 8.86 -19.68
N GLY A 207 -7.22 8.24 -20.08
CA GLY A 207 -7.37 6.79 -20.11
C GLY A 207 -8.69 6.33 -19.52
N GLU A 208 -8.96 5.06 -19.73
CA GLU A 208 -10.11 4.36 -19.18
C GLU A 208 -9.61 3.22 -18.30
N TYR A 209 -10.03 3.23 -17.06
CA TYR A 209 -9.54 2.29 -16.06
C TYR A 209 -10.72 1.47 -15.52
N PRO A 210 -10.66 0.14 -15.66
CA PRO A 210 -11.69 -0.72 -15.10
C PRO A 210 -11.60 -0.72 -13.58
N VAL A 211 -12.74 -0.54 -12.93
CA VAL A 211 -12.87 -0.51 -11.47
C VAL A 211 -14.01 -1.40 -11.00
N LYS A 212 -13.97 -1.80 -9.74
CA LYS A 212 -14.99 -2.65 -9.15
C LYS A 212 -15.57 -2.00 -7.89
N VAL A 213 -16.90 -1.99 -7.78
CA VAL A 213 -17.60 -1.54 -6.57
C VAL A 213 -17.27 -2.48 -5.41
N VAL A 214 -16.62 -1.96 -4.38
CA VAL A 214 -16.27 -2.72 -3.16
C VAL A 214 -17.17 -2.38 -1.98
N ILE A 215 -17.60 -1.11 -1.90
CA ILE A 215 -18.52 -0.66 -0.87
C ILE A 215 -19.66 0.11 -1.55
N LYS A 216 -20.87 -0.11 -1.07
CA LYS A 216 -22.07 0.67 -1.32
C LYS A 216 -22.65 1.00 0.04
N ASP A 217 -22.79 2.27 0.33
CA ASP A 217 -23.33 2.70 1.61
C ASP A 217 -24.77 2.25 1.78
N ARG A 218 -25.11 1.85 3.00
CA ARG A 218 -26.46 1.47 3.39
C ARG A 218 -27.24 2.64 4.00
N ILE A 219 -26.52 3.72 4.28
CA ILE A 219 -27.08 4.94 4.85
C ILE A 219 -27.11 5.99 3.75
N VAL A 220 -28.28 6.61 3.58
CA VAL A 220 -28.49 7.72 2.67
C VAL A 220 -28.40 9.01 3.47
N ASP A 221 -27.65 9.98 2.97
CA ASP A 221 -27.69 11.33 3.51
C ASP A 221 -29.04 11.98 3.13
N ALA A 222 -29.91 12.19 4.12
CA ALA A 222 -31.24 12.74 3.93
C ALA A 222 -31.22 14.22 3.48
N ALA A 223 -30.15 14.96 3.79
CA ALA A 223 -30.03 16.37 3.42
C ALA A 223 -29.73 16.55 1.93
N SER A 224 -28.83 15.73 1.39
CA SER A 224 -28.41 15.75 -0.01
C SER A 224 -29.21 14.77 -0.89
N GLY A 225 -29.87 13.78 -0.31
CA GLY A 225 -30.52 12.70 -1.04
C GLY A 225 -29.55 11.80 -1.79
N THR A 226 -28.33 11.61 -1.25
CA THR A 226 -27.25 10.87 -1.90
C THR A 226 -26.74 9.73 -1.02
N PHE A 227 -26.00 8.82 -1.63
CA PHE A 227 -25.28 7.72 -0.95
C PHE A 227 -23.86 7.56 -1.51
N GLY A 228 -22.97 7.08 -0.68
CA GLY A 228 -21.55 6.86 -1.03
C GLY A 228 -21.33 5.51 -1.69
N ILE A 229 -20.38 5.47 -2.61
CA ILE A 229 -19.90 4.26 -3.30
C ILE A 229 -18.39 4.33 -3.35
N ARG A 230 -17.72 3.26 -2.91
CA ARG A 230 -16.29 3.11 -3.06
C ARG A 230 -15.97 2.05 -4.09
N LEU A 231 -15.13 2.41 -5.05
CA LEU A 231 -14.63 1.48 -6.06
C LEU A 231 -13.12 1.27 -5.86
N LEU A 232 -12.65 0.10 -6.23
CA LEU A 232 -11.23 -0.27 -6.21
C LEU A 232 -10.63 -0.03 -7.59
N LEU A 233 -9.56 0.76 -7.62
CA LEU A 233 -8.82 1.11 -8.82
C LEU A 233 -7.38 0.57 -8.70
N PRO A 234 -7.02 -0.50 -9.42
CA PRO A 234 -5.65 -1.00 -9.44
C PRO A 234 -4.68 0.05 -10.01
N ASN A 235 -3.50 0.18 -9.40
CA ASN A 235 -2.48 1.15 -9.78
C ASN A 235 -1.06 0.58 -9.62
N SER A 236 -0.86 -0.66 -10.05
CA SER A 236 0.40 -1.40 -9.85
C SER A 236 1.61 -0.76 -10.52
N ASP A 237 1.41 0.04 -11.55
CA ASP A 237 2.45 0.80 -12.24
C ASP A 237 2.65 2.21 -11.65
N HIS A 238 1.89 2.58 -10.62
CA HIS A 238 1.93 3.86 -9.89
C HIS A 238 1.81 5.12 -10.78
N LYS A 239 1.18 4.99 -11.96
CA LYS A 239 1.03 6.10 -12.90
C LYS A 239 -0.10 7.07 -12.55
N LEU A 240 -1.09 6.57 -11.81
CA LEU A 240 -2.21 7.40 -11.39
C LEU A 240 -1.88 8.07 -10.04
N PRO A 241 -1.80 9.39 -10.00
CA PRO A 241 -1.70 10.10 -8.73
C PRO A 241 -3.06 10.10 -8.01
N ALA A 242 -3.03 10.03 -6.69
CA ALA A 242 -4.19 10.28 -5.87
C ALA A 242 -4.52 11.79 -5.83
N GLY A 243 -5.77 12.14 -5.53
CA GLY A 243 -6.25 13.51 -5.48
C GLY A 243 -6.86 14.02 -6.79
N LEU A 244 -6.96 13.18 -7.83
CA LEU A 244 -7.58 13.55 -9.10
C LEU A 244 -9.10 13.39 -9.03
N LYS A 245 -9.81 14.35 -9.61
CA LYS A 245 -11.23 14.18 -9.96
C LYS A 245 -11.35 13.23 -11.14
N CYS A 246 -12.44 12.51 -11.19
CA CYS A 246 -12.70 11.57 -12.26
C CYS A 246 -14.22 11.46 -12.52
N ARG A 247 -14.55 10.93 -13.68
CA ARG A 247 -15.90 10.53 -14.02
C ARG A 247 -15.99 9.01 -14.03
N VAL A 248 -16.94 8.48 -13.28
CA VAL A 248 -17.22 7.04 -13.18
C VAL A 248 -18.44 6.72 -14.03
N CYS A 249 -18.26 5.77 -14.92
CA CYS A 249 -19.28 5.32 -15.85
C CYS A 249 -19.72 3.90 -15.51
N PHE A 250 -20.98 3.74 -15.15
CA PHE A 250 -21.60 2.44 -14.91
C PHE A 250 -22.30 1.95 -16.18
N PRO A 251 -22.05 0.68 -16.60
CA PRO A 251 -22.72 0.09 -17.76
C PRO A 251 -24.18 -0.19 -17.44
N LYS A 252 -25.00 -0.32 -18.50
CA LYS A 252 -26.37 -0.81 -18.40
C LYS A 252 -26.35 -2.29 -17.95
N ARG A 253 -27.25 -2.63 -17.03
CA ARG A 253 -27.55 -4.04 -16.75
C ARG A 253 -28.14 -4.77 -17.95
#